data_b57875d218184a51077a3bf5e0428e36
#
_entry.id   b57875d218184a51077a3bf5e0428e36
#
_cell.length_a   1.000
_cell.length_b   1.000
_cell.length_c   1.000
_cell.angle_alpha   90.00
_cell.angle_beta   90.00
_cell.angle_gamma   90.00
#
_symmetry.space_group_name_H-M   'P 1'
#
loop_
_entity.id
_entity.type
_entity.pdbx_description
1 polymer ?
#
loop_
_entity_poly.entity_id
_entity_poly.type
_entity_poly.pdbx_seq_one_letter_code
_entity_poly.pdbx_strand_id
1 'polypeptide(L)'
;MLPQAFSLACQQQNKLKKILGDNVLDRAAKPMVSLVDKYLPDPYLFVIILTLLSFVAAMVFQGHSPMAVVEMWGDGFWNLLTFSMQMLLVLVTGFMMASTPLVRGILNRIAGLARTPGQAIVLVTFIALIASAYSGFIVWHGGLAGSIPLTIATENHFTADVIGVIGTSETIFAFFNLAIVAALFIIVPLVNRLMLPDERDSVYADPKILDDEPDTSVVINRPADYLENSRILAWLIGFSGIAFIFQYFIEGGGLNLNIVNFMFLFVAIILHQTPKRLLASLNEAVKGGAGIVIQFPFYAGIMSVMTASGLAASISTGFVSIASAESLPFWSFISAGVVNIFVPSGGGQWAVQAPVMLPAAQELGADISRVAMGVAWGDAWTNLLQPFWALPVLAIAGLKAKDIMGYCLMLLIVTGIIISAGLTWL
;
A
#
# COMPACT_ATOMS: atom_id res chain seq x y z
N MET A 1 34.52 -14.21 1.52
CA MET A 1 34.62 -12.95 2.30
C MET A 1 33.27 -12.45 2.87
N LEU A 2 32.15 -12.59 2.18
CA LEU A 2 30.82 -12.21 2.69
C LEU A 2 30.36 -12.92 3.98
N PRO A 3 30.58 -14.25 4.18
CA PRO A 3 30.12 -14.92 5.42
C PRO A 3 30.86 -14.47 6.69
N GLN A 4 32.12 -14.09 6.59
CA GLN A 4 32.90 -13.64 7.76
C GLN A 4 32.56 -12.20 8.18
N ALA A 5 32.28 -11.33 7.23
CA ALA A 5 31.80 -9.96 7.51
C ALA A 5 30.41 -9.98 8.16
N PHE A 6 29.54 -10.90 7.74
CA PHE A 6 28.22 -11.10 8.34
C PHE A 6 28.31 -11.63 9.78
N SER A 7 29.19 -12.58 10.05
CA SER A 7 29.46 -13.10 11.41
C SER A 7 30.00 -12.04 12.37
N LEU A 8 30.92 -11.19 11.91
CA LEU A 8 31.45 -10.07 12.71
C LEU A 8 30.40 -8.98 12.99
N ALA A 9 29.53 -8.70 12.02
CA ALA A 9 28.42 -7.76 12.18
C ALA A 9 27.39 -8.29 13.19
N CYS A 10 27.07 -9.59 13.17
CA CYS A 10 26.21 -10.24 14.17
C CYS A 10 26.84 -10.20 15.59
N GLN A 11 28.14 -10.40 15.72
CA GLN A 11 28.82 -10.31 17.02
C GLN A 11 28.82 -8.89 17.58
N GLN A 12 28.98 -7.86 16.75
CA GLN A 12 28.87 -6.46 17.17
C GLN A 12 27.42 -6.09 17.55
N GLN A 13 26.44 -6.62 16.84
CA GLN A 13 25.02 -6.41 17.14
C GLN A 13 24.64 -7.06 18.47
N ASN A 14 25.13 -8.25 18.77
CA ASN A 14 24.96 -8.91 20.06
C ASN A 14 25.62 -8.15 21.22
N LYS A 15 26.73 -7.46 20.98
CA LYS A 15 27.36 -6.58 21.96
C LYS A 15 26.55 -5.32 22.24
N LEU A 16 25.94 -4.71 21.20
CA LEU A 16 25.03 -3.58 21.32
C LEU A 16 23.69 -3.97 22.00
N LYS A 17 23.15 -5.15 21.69
CA LYS A 17 21.98 -5.71 22.39
C LYS A 17 22.23 -5.89 23.90
N LYS A 18 23.41 -6.34 24.27
CA LYS A 18 23.82 -6.49 25.69
C LYS A 18 23.93 -5.16 26.44
N ILE A 19 24.16 -4.06 25.73
CA ILE A 19 24.29 -2.70 26.29
C ILE A 19 22.91 -2.00 26.37
N LEU A 20 21.99 -2.28 25.42
CA LEU A 20 20.66 -1.65 25.34
C LEU A 20 19.55 -2.45 26.05
N GLY A 21 19.84 -3.59 26.65
CA GLY A 21 18.86 -4.54 27.19
C GLY A 21 18.10 -5.27 26.09
N ASP A 22 17.52 -6.42 26.42
CA ASP A 22 16.59 -7.13 25.52
C ASP A 22 15.54 -6.16 24.98
N ASN A 23 15.45 -6.03 23.66
CA ASN A 23 14.56 -5.06 23.01
C ASN A 23 13.12 -5.23 23.49
N VAL A 24 12.62 -4.26 24.25
CA VAL A 24 11.25 -4.24 24.78
C VAL A 24 10.24 -4.38 23.61
N LEU A 25 10.53 -3.77 22.46
CA LEU A 25 9.67 -3.84 21.27
C LEU A 25 9.72 -5.21 20.58
N ASP A 26 10.86 -5.92 20.56
CA ASP A 26 10.91 -7.31 20.08
C ASP A 26 10.05 -8.23 20.98
N ARG A 27 10.16 -8.07 22.30
CA ARG A 27 9.29 -8.80 23.24
C ARG A 27 7.81 -8.47 23.09
N ALA A 28 7.46 -7.22 22.77
CA ALA A 28 6.08 -6.81 22.51
C ALA A 28 5.57 -7.29 21.14
N ALA A 29 6.46 -7.42 20.14
CA ALA A 29 6.10 -7.93 18.83
C ALA A 29 5.82 -9.44 18.84
N LYS A 30 6.55 -10.24 19.66
CA LYS A 30 6.38 -11.70 19.72
C LYS A 30 4.94 -12.17 20.02
N PRO A 31 4.19 -11.61 20.99
CA PRO A 31 2.79 -11.96 21.18
C PRO A 31 1.91 -11.62 19.97
N MET A 32 2.18 -10.49 19.30
CA MET A 32 1.44 -10.09 18.08
C MET A 32 1.71 -11.05 16.92
N VAL A 33 2.97 -11.42 16.70
CA VAL A 33 3.37 -12.42 15.70
C VAL A 33 2.72 -13.76 16.01
N SER A 34 2.77 -14.21 17.27
CA SER A 34 2.14 -15.47 17.70
C SER A 34 0.62 -15.45 17.53
N LEU A 35 -0.04 -14.34 17.84
CA LEU A 35 -1.48 -14.17 17.65
C LEU A 35 -1.84 -14.26 16.16
N VAL A 36 -1.08 -13.58 15.31
CA VAL A 36 -1.28 -13.61 13.87
C VAL A 36 -1.04 -15.01 13.31
N ASP A 37 0.07 -15.66 13.67
CA ASP A 37 0.39 -17.01 13.18
C ASP A 37 -0.68 -18.04 13.58
N LYS A 38 -1.31 -17.84 14.73
CA LYS A 38 -2.35 -18.74 15.25
C LYS A 38 -3.75 -18.49 14.68
N TYR A 39 -4.11 -17.22 14.42
CA TYR A 39 -5.49 -16.84 14.14
C TYR A 39 -5.70 -16.20 12.76
N LEU A 40 -4.66 -15.69 12.10
CA LEU A 40 -4.82 -15.09 10.78
C LEU A 40 -4.89 -16.20 9.72
N PRO A 41 -6.04 -16.36 9.05
CA PRO A 41 -6.16 -17.31 7.95
C PRO A 41 -5.43 -16.81 6.70
N ASP A 42 -5.41 -17.66 5.67
CA ASP A 42 -4.98 -17.24 4.33
C ASP A 42 -5.74 -15.96 3.89
N PRO A 43 -5.08 -15.03 3.19
CA PRO A 43 -5.70 -13.78 2.75
C PRO A 43 -7.02 -13.97 1.97
N TYR A 44 -7.17 -15.03 1.20
CA TYR A 44 -8.42 -15.32 0.51
C TYR A 44 -9.53 -15.73 1.49
N LEU A 45 -9.22 -16.57 2.48
CA LEU A 45 -10.18 -16.94 3.52
C LEU A 45 -10.55 -15.73 4.38
N PHE A 46 -9.59 -14.83 4.65
CA PHE A 46 -9.84 -13.59 5.37
C PHE A 46 -10.92 -12.72 4.67
N VAL A 47 -10.82 -12.54 3.34
CA VAL A 47 -11.82 -11.75 2.61
C VAL A 47 -13.19 -12.43 2.56
N ILE A 48 -13.26 -13.76 2.53
CA ILE A 48 -14.53 -14.50 2.67
C ILE A 48 -15.17 -14.21 4.04
N ILE A 49 -14.40 -14.27 5.12
CA ILE A 49 -14.89 -13.96 6.48
C ILE A 49 -15.40 -12.52 6.53
N LEU A 50 -14.67 -11.55 5.99
CA LEU A 50 -15.12 -10.17 5.92
C LEU A 50 -16.41 -10.02 5.11
N THR A 51 -16.55 -10.75 4.00
CA THR A 51 -17.80 -10.78 3.22
C THR A 51 -18.97 -11.24 4.08
N LEU A 52 -18.82 -12.35 4.79
CA LEU A 52 -19.88 -12.86 5.66
C LEU A 52 -20.19 -11.90 6.82
N LEU A 53 -19.18 -11.28 7.40
CA LEU A 53 -19.37 -10.28 8.46
C LEU A 53 -20.13 -9.06 7.93
N SER A 54 -19.79 -8.56 6.73
CA SER A 54 -20.54 -7.44 6.11
C SER A 54 -22.00 -7.81 5.82
N PHE A 55 -22.26 -9.03 5.39
CA PHE A 55 -23.63 -9.54 5.17
C PHE A 55 -24.43 -9.53 6.48
N VAL A 56 -23.88 -10.15 7.52
CA VAL A 56 -24.55 -10.19 8.83
C VAL A 56 -24.76 -8.77 9.37
N ALA A 57 -23.76 -7.91 9.26
CA ALA A 57 -23.87 -6.53 9.73
C ALA A 57 -24.97 -5.75 8.97
N ALA A 58 -25.05 -5.86 7.65
CA ALA A 58 -26.10 -5.21 6.85
C ALA A 58 -27.50 -5.72 7.20
N MET A 59 -27.67 -7.02 7.45
CA MET A 59 -28.93 -7.59 7.88
C MET A 59 -29.34 -7.15 9.30
N VAL A 60 -28.40 -7.21 10.25
CA VAL A 60 -28.69 -6.95 11.67
C VAL A 60 -28.83 -5.46 11.98
N PHE A 61 -27.92 -4.63 11.46
CA PHE A 61 -27.89 -3.21 11.80
C PHE A 61 -28.68 -2.32 10.86
N GLN A 62 -28.87 -2.74 9.59
CA GLN A 62 -29.61 -1.96 8.59
C GLN A 62 -30.95 -2.59 8.20
N GLY A 63 -31.27 -3.78 8.72
CA GLY A 63 -32.57 -4.43 8.49
C GLY A 63 -32.79 -4.95 7.07
N HIS A 64 -31.76 -5.09 6.25
CA HIS A 64 -31.90 -5.60 4.90
C HIS A 64 -32.20 -7.09 4.87
N SER A 65 -32.99 -7.53 3.89
CA SER A 65 -33.25 -8.96 3.67
C SER A 65 -31.98 -9.67 3.17
N PRO A 66 -31.82 -10.98 3.43
CA PRO A 66 -30.67 -11.73 2.93
C PRO A 66 -30.48 -11.61 1.42
N MET A 67 -31.58 -11.63 0.65
CA MET A 67 -31.52 -11.51 -0.81
C MET A 67 -31.04 -10.14 -1.27
N ALA A 68 -31.53 -9.06 -0.64
CA ALA A 68 -31.09 -7.71 -0.95
C ALA A 68 -29.58 -7.53 -0.71
N VAL A 69 -29.02 -8.13 0.37
CA VAL A 69 -27.59 -8.07 0.64
C VAL A 69 -26.77 -8.83 -0.40
N VAL A 70 -27.26 -10.00 -0.84
CA VAL A 70 -26.63 -10.77 -1.93
C VAL A 70 -26.67 -10.01 -3.25
N GLU A 71 -27.77 -9.32 -3.56
CA GLU A 71 -27.89 -8.46 -4.74
C GLU A 71 -26.90 -7.30 -4.67
N MET A 72 -26.84 -6.55 -3.57
CA MET A 72 -25.85 -5.48 -3.36
C MET A 72 -24.40 -5.97 -3.57
N TRP A 73 -24.09 -7.15 -3.05
CA TRP A 73 -22.77 -7.77 -3.20
C TRP A 73 -22.47 -8.15 -4.65
N GLY A 74 -23.42 -8.81 -5.32
CA GLY A 74 -23.29 -9.27 -6.70
C GLY A 74 -23.16 -8.12 -7.69
N ASP A 75 -23.99 -7.08 -7.55
CA ASP A 75 -23.97 -5.89 -8.41
C ASP A 75 -22.64 -5.13 -8.31
N GLY A 76 -22.03 -5.13 -7.11
CA GLY A 76 -20.75 -4.46 -6.90
C GLY A 76 -19.52 -5.30 -7.20
N PHE A 77 -19.66 -6.61 -7.43
CA PHE A 77 -18.54 -7.56 -7.45
C PHE A 77 -17.43 -7.22 -8.45
N TRP A 78 -17.77 -6.60 -9.57
CA TRP A 78 -16.82 -6.21 -10.63
C TRP A 78 -16.42 -4.74 -10.63
N ASN A 79 -16.89 -3.93 -9.68
CA ASN A 79 -16.65 -2.48 -9.67
C ASN A 79 -15.18 -2.09 -9.55
N LEU A 80 -14.33 -2.96 -8.96
CA LEU A 80 -12.89 -2.74 -8.85
C LEU A 80 -12.06 -3.46 -9.94
N LEU A 81 -12.68 -3.99 -11.01
CA LEU A 81 -11.95 -4.76 -12.03
C LEU A 81 -10.83 -3.95 -12.69
N THR A 82 -11.10 -2.70 -13.07
CA THR A 82 -10.10 -1.80 -13.65
C THR A 82 -8.96 -1.54 -12.67
N PHE A 83 -9.29 -1.26 -11.42
CA PHE A 83 -8.29 -1.02 -10.37
C PHE A 83 -7.47 -2.28 -10.07
N SER A 84 -8.11 -3.45 -10.02
CA SER A 84 -7.43 -4.74 -9.84
C SER A 84 -6.41 -5.00 -10.93
N MET A 85 -6.78 -4.72 -12.19
CA MET A 85 -5.88 -4.86 -13.33
C MET A 85 -4.73 -3.85 -13.28
N GLN A 86 -5.00 -2.60 -12.89
CA GLN A 86 -3.94 -1.60 -12.70
C GLN A 86 -2.93 -2.02 -11.64
N MET A 87 -3.39 -2.57 -10.51
CA MET A 87 -2.52 -3.07 -9.44
C MET A 87 -1.72 -4.30 -9.85
N LEU A 88 -2.34 -5.22 -10.60
CA LEU A 88 -1.64 -6.36 -11.19
C LEU A 88 -0.53 -5.88 -12.15
N LEU A 89 -0.83 -4.90 -12.99
CA LEU A 89 0.14 -4.34 -13.93
C LEU A 89 1.29 -3.61 -13.22
N VAL A 90 1.04 -2.87 -12.12
CA VAL A 90 2.11 -2.27 -11.32
C VAL A 90 3.08 -3.33 -10.81
N LEU A 91 2.55 -4.44 -10.28
CA LEU A 91 3.37 -5.57 -9.86
C LEU A 91 4.21 -6.12 -11.02
N VAL A 92 3.53 -6.47 -12.10
CA VAL A 92 4.15 -7.16 -13.25
C VAL A 92 5.18 -6.26 -13.93
N THR A 93 4.81 -5.04 -14.29
CA THR A 93 5.71 -4.12 -15.02
C THR A 93 6.85 -3.62 -14.11
N GLY A 94 6.57 -3.40 -12.82
CA GLY A 94 7.57 -3.06 -11.82
C GLY A 94 8.61 -4.16 -11.63
N PHE A 95 8.16 -5.43 -11.52
CA PHE A 95 9.07 -6.58 -11.45
C PHE A 95 9.91 -6.71 -12.73
N MET A 96 9.27 -6.60 -13.89
CA MET A 96 9.98 -6.66 -15.19
C MET A 96 11.06 -5.58 -15.28
N MET A 97 10.77 -4.36 -14.85
CA MET A 97 11.76 -3.28 -14.81
C MET A 97 12.88 -3.57 -13.79
N ALA A 98 12.53 -4.00 -12.58
CA ALA A 98 13.49 -4.29 -11.50
C ALA A 98 14.42 -5.46 -11.83
N SER A 99 13.97 -6.44 -12.61
CA SER A 99 14.75 -7.61 -13.02
C SER A 99 15.77 -7.32 -14.10
N THR A 100 15.75 -6.13 -14.71
CA THR A 100 16.76 -5.75 -15.72
C THR A 100 18.15 -5.59 -15.12
N PRO A 101 19.23 -5.93 -15.85
CA PRO A 101 20.61 -5.86 -15.31
C PRO A 101 20.98 -4.46 -14.81
N LEU A 102 20.52 -3.39 -15.50
CA LEU A 102 20.81 -2.01 -15.10
C LEU A 102 20.18 -1.67 -13.75
N VAL A 103 18.86 -1.91 -13.62
CA VAL A 103 18.12 -1.57 -12.40
C VAL A 103 18.58 -2.46 -11.24
N ARG A 104 18.77 -3.76 -11.47
CA ARG A 104 19.35 -4.68 -10.49
C ARG A 104 20.72 -4.20 -10.00
N GLY A 105 21.58 -3.71 -10.91
CA GLY A 105 22.87 -3.11 -10.55
C GLY A 105 22.74 -1.87 -9.65
N ILE A 106 21.77 -1.01 -9.91
CA ILE A 106 21.47 0.17 -9.07
C ILE A 106 20.95 -0.28 -7.70
N LEU A 107 19.97 -1.19 -7.67
CA LEU A 107 19.41 -1.73 -6.43
C LEU A 107 20.47 -2.41 -5.56
N ASN A 108 21.37 -3.19 -6.16
CA ASN A 108 22.48 -3.84 -5.45
C ASN A 108 23.46 -2.81 -4.86
N ARG A 109 23.72 -1.70 -5.57
CA ARG A 109 24.55 -0.61 -5.02
C ARG A 109 23.89 0.06 -3.83
N ILE A 110 22.59 0.34 -3.91
CA ILE A 110 21.82 0.91 -2.80
C ILE A 110 21.79 -0.06 -1.62
N ALA A 111 21.51 -1.33 -1.86
CA ALA A 111 21.53 -2.38 -0.83
C ALA A 111 22.91 -2.51 -0.18
N GLY A 112 24.00 -2.31 -0.93
CA GLY A 112 25.37 -2.32 -0.44
C GLY A 112 25.72 -1.17 0.52
N LEU A 113 24.88 -0.14 0.65
CA LEU A 113 25.03 0.91 1.66
C LEU A 113 24.73 0.37 3.07
N ALA A 114 23.93 -0.65 3.18
CA ALA A 114 23.60 -1.31 4.44
C ALA A 114 24.62 -2.42 4.74
N ARG A 115 25.34 -2.30 5.85
CA ARG A 115 26.35 -3.28 6.29
C ARG A 115 25.84 -4.21 7.39
N THR A 116 24.69 -3.91 7.98
CA THR A 116 24.07 -4.70 9.04
C THR A 116 22.57 -4.86 8.77
N PRO A 117 21.93 -5.93 9.28
CA PRO A 117 20.48 -6.10 9.14
C PRO A 117 19.68 -4.89 9.63
N GLY A 118 20.09 -4.27 10.73
CA GLY A 118 19.44 -3.06 11.24
C GLY A 118 19.57 -1.85 10.31
N GLN A 119 20.72 -1.70 9.62
CA GLN A 119 20.87 -0.65 8.59
C GLN A 119 20.03 -0.97 7.36
N ALA A 120 19.95 -2.24 6.96
CA ALA A 120 19.12 -2.65 5.83
C ALA A 120 17.64 -2.35 6.07
N ILE A 121 17.11 -2.68 7.23
CA ILE A 121 15.72 -2.38 7.60
C ILE A 121 15.45 -0.86 7.58
N VAL A 122 16.33 -0.07 8.18
CA VAL A 122 16.16 1.41 8.18
C VAL A 122 16.18 1.95 6.76
N LEU A 123 17.14 1.52 5.93
CA LEU A 123 17.27 1.96 4.54
C LEU A 123 16.02 1.59 3.72
N VAL A 124 15.59 0.33 3.78
CA VAL A 124 14.42 -0.15 3.03
C VAL A 124 13.16 0.55 3.51
N THR A 125 12.97 0.70 4.84
CA THR A 125 11.81 1.40 5.39
C THR A 125 11.78 2.86 4.96
N PHE A 126 12.91 3.55 4.97
CA PHE A 126 13.00 4.95 4.56
C PHE A 126 12.67 5.12 3.06
N ILE A 127 13.23 4.24 2.20
CA ILE A 127 12.91 4.23 0.76
C ILE A 127 11.41 3.93 0.53
N ALA A 128 10.86 2.96 1.29
CA ALA A 128 9.45 2.62 1.20
C ALA A 128 8.55 3.80 1.62
N LEU A 129 8.90 4.55 2.65
CA LEU A 129 8.17 5.76 3.06
C LEU A 129 8.24 6.87 2.01
N ILE A 130 9.40 7.09 1.37
CA ILE A 130 9.51 8.03 0.24
C ILE A 130 8.64 7.57 -0.92
N ALA A 131 8.69 6.29 -1.29
CA ALA A 131 7.87 5.73 -2.34
C ALA A 131 6.38 5.82 -2.01
N SER A 132 6.00 5.61 -0.74
CA SER A 132 4.61 5.66 -0.28
C SER A 132 4.03 7.09 -0.25
N ALA A 133 4.83 8.10 -0.11
CA ALA A 133 4.39 9.49 -0.31
C ALA A 133 3.89 9.73 -1.74
N TYR A 134 4.21 8.84 -2.67
CA TYR A 134 3.78 8.86 -4.07
C TYR A 134 2.72 7.82 -4.41
N SER A 135 2.74 6.64 -3.77
CA SER A 135 1.92 5.49 -4.19
C SER A 135 1.50 4.60 -3.03
N GLY A 136 0.58 5.08 -2.21
CA GLY A 136 -0.24 4.24 -1.35
C GLY A 136 0.46 3.35 -0.33
N PHE A 137 0.84 3.88 0.78
CA PHE A 137 1.11 3.20 2.04
C PHE A 137 0.78 4.19 3.15
N ILE A 138 1.25 3.99 4.37
CA ILE A 138 0.81 4.78 5.53
C ILE A 138 0.87 6.32 5.36
N VAL A 139 1.77 6.86 4.53
CA VAL A 139 1.86 8.31 4.25
C VAL A 139 1.22 8.72 2.92
N TRP A 140 0.49 7.83 2.26
CA TRP A 140 -0.08 8.10 0.94
C TRP A 140 -1.01 9.31 0.93
N HIS A 141 -2.01 9.30 1.78
CA HIS A 141 -2.98 10.39 1.84
C HIS A 141 -2.41 11.67 2.45
N GLY A 142 -1.38 11.56 3.25
CA GLY A 142 -0.61 12.71 3.73
C GLY A 142 0.45 13.21 2.75
N GLY A 143 0.59 12.55 1.58
CA GLY A 143 1.59 12.84 0.56
C GLY A 143 1.01 13.38 -0.73
N LEU A 144 1.89 13.53 -1.74
CA LEU A 144 1.60 14.19 -3.01
C LEU A 144 0.64 13.43 -3.94
N ALA A 145 0.28 12.20 -3.63
CA ALA A 145 -0.67 11.38 -4.39
C ALA A 145 -1.94 11.03 -3.60
N GLY A 146 -2.19 11.73 -2.50
CA GLY A 146 -3.35 11.52 -1.64
C GLY A 146 -4.66 11.79 -2.39
N SER A 147 -5.52 10.77 -2.51
CA SER A 147 -6.76 10.91 -3.28
C SER A 147 -7.74 11.91 -2.65
N ILE A 148 -7.89 11.89 -1.32
CA ILE A 148 -8.82 12.78 -0.61
C ILE A 148 -8.37 14.24 -0.68
N PRO A 149 -7.15 14.62 -0.23
CA PRO A 149 -6.73 16.01 -0.26
C PRO A 149 -6.62 16.57 -1.68
N LEU A 150 -6.25 15.77 -2.68
CA LEU A 150 -6.23 16.23 -4.07
C LEU A 150 -7.63 16.38 -4.66
N THR A 151 -8.59 15.53 -4.25
CA THR A 151 -9.99 15.69 -4.68
C THR A 151 -10.54 17.02 -4.20
N ILE A 152 -10.43 17.34 -2.91
CA ILE A 152 -10.98 18.59 -2.36
C ILE A 152 -10.22 19.86 -2.79
N ALA A 153 -9.02 19.69 -3.33
CA ALA A 153 -8.25 20.78 -3.94
C ALA A 153 -8.56 21.00 -5.43
N THR A 154 -9.42 20.17 -6.02
CA THR A 154 -9.79 20.27 -7.44
C THR A 154 -11.12 21.03 -7.58
N GLU A 155 -11.24 21.90 -8.57
CA GLU A 155 -12.50 22.56 -8.88
C GLU A 155 -13.58 21.56 -9.26
N ASN A 156 -14.84 21.85 -8.90
CA ASN A 156 -16.02 21.02 -9.22
C ASN A 156 -15.97 19.58 -8.68
N HIS A 157 -15.26 19.33 -7.59
CA HIS A 157 -15.36 18.03 -6.92
C HIS A 157 -16.77 17.85 -6.29
N PHE A 158 -17.18 16.61 -6.05
CA PHE A 158 -18.55 16.27 -5.64
C PHE A 158 -19.01 16.86 -4.31
N THR A 159 -18.12 17.43 -3.50
CA THR A 159 -18.43 18.14 -2.25
C THR A 159 -18.17 19.65 -2.34
N ALA A 160 -17.88 20.18 -3.52
CA ALA A 160 -17.51 21.59 -3.71
C ALA A 160 -18.63 22.56 -3.29
N ASP A 161 -19.89 22.19 -3.49
CA ASP A 161 -21.06 22.98 -3.06
C ASP A 161 -21.17 23.10 -1.52
N VAL A 162 -20.54 22.18 -0.77
CA VAL A 162 -20.59 22.15 0.69
C VAL A 162 -19.39 22.85 1.31
N ILE A 163 -18.19 22.59 0.81
CA ILE A 163 -16.94 23.04 1.43
C ILE A 163 -16.10 23.99 0.57
N GLY A 164 -16.52 24.28 -0.66
CA GLY A 164 -15.67 24.99 -1.63
C GLY A 164 -14.44 24.18 -2.01
N VAL A 165 -13.42 24.85 -2.53
CA VAL A 165 -12.13 24.26 -2.86
C VAL A 165 -11.16 24.48 -1.70
N ILE A 166 -10.65 23.42 -1.12
CA ILE A 166 -9.65 23.45 -0.03
C ILE A 166 -8.29 23.15 -0.61
N GLY A 167 -7.41 24.13 -0.59
CA GLY A 167 -6.08 24.05 -1.18
C GLY A 167 -5.16 23.03 -0.48
N THR A 168 -4.17 22.55 -1.23
CA THR A 168 -3.15 21.63 -0.67
C THR A 168 -2.31 22.26 0.45
N SER A 169 -2.26 23.60 0.53
CA SER A 169 -1.63 24.34 1.64
C SER A 169 -2.33 24.14 2.99
N GLU A 170 -3.65 23.85 2.95
CA GLU A 170 -4.47 23.61 4.14
C GLU A 170 -4.56 22.12 4.51
N THR A 171 -4.07 21.24 3.65
CA THR A 171 -4.12 19.80 3.80
C THR A 171 -2.73 19.18 3.77
N ILE A 172 -2.20 18.83 2.59
CA ILE A 172 -0.92 18.13 2.42
C ILE A 172 0.24 18.93 3.01
N PHE A 173 0.26 20.24 2.76
CA PHE A 173 1.32 21.16 3.20
C PHE A 173 0.99 21.90 4.49
N ALA A 174 -0.13 21.61 5.13
CA ALA A 174 -0.44 22.17 6.45
C ALA A 174 0.56 21.67 7.50
N PHE A 175 0.84 22.53 8.49
CA PHE A 175 1.85 22.24 9.52
C PHE A 175 1.57 20.91 10.27
N PHE A 176 0.33 20.67 10.68
CA PHE A 176 -0.03 19.45 11.40
C PHE A 176 0.26 18.19 10.57
N ASN A 177 -0.04 18.21 9.26
CA ASN A 177 0.21 17.10 8.37
C ASN A 177 1.70 16.86 8.15
N LEU A 178 2.46 17.93 7.88
CA LEU A 178 3.92 17.83 7.72
C LEU A 178 4.60 17.32 9.00
N ALA A 179 4.10 17.70 10.16
CA ALA A 179 4.62 17.22 11.44
C ALA A 179 4.32 15.72 11.64
N ILE A 180 3.11 15.25 11.31
CA ILE A 180 2.76 13.80 11.31
C ILE A 180 3.68 13.05 10.36
N VAL A 181 3.82 13.52 9.12
CA VAL A 181 4.69 12.88 8.12
C VAL A 181 6.14 12.81 8.60
N ALA A 182 6.69 13.92 9.11
CA ALA A 182 8.05 13.97 9.63
C ALA A 182 8.26 13.00 10.81
N ALA A 183 7.29 12.94 11.73
CA ALA A 183 7.34 12.00 12.85
C ALA A 183 7.33 10.53 12.37
N LEU A 184 6.50 10.20 11.37
CA LEU A 184 6.45 8.86 10.79
C LEU A 184 7.76 8.50 10.09
N PHE A 185 8.37 9.43 9.35
CA PHE A 185 9.67 9.23 8.67
C PHE A 185 10.82 8.94 9.65
N ILE A 186 10.73 9.41 10.89
CA ILE A 186 11.72 9.16 11.94
C ILE A 186 11.37 7.89 12.73
N ILE A 187 10.12 7.78 13.18
CA ILE A 187 9.73 6.76 14.15
C ILE A 187 9.53 5.39 13.49
N VAL A 188 8.94 5.31 12.30
CA VAL A 188 8.69 4.01 11.65
C VAL A 188 9.98 3.24 11.35
N PRO A 189 11.04 3.84 10.75
CA PRO A 189 12.32 3.14 10.58
C PRO A 189 12.96 2.73 11.90
N LEU A 190 12.84 3.56 12.94
CA LEU A 190 13.36 3.25 14.28
C LEU A 190 12.62 2.07 14.89
N VAL A 191 11.30 2.07 14.86
CA VAL A 191 10.46 0.98 15.38
C VAL A 191 10.76 -0.32 14.64
N ASN A 192 10.82 -0.30 13.31
CA ASN A 192 11.17 -1.47 12.50
C ASN A 192 12.54 -2.03 12.88
N ARG A 193 13.52 -1.16 13.12
CA ARG A 193 14.85 -1.58 13.59
C ARG A 193 14.81 -2.22 14.97
N LEU A 194 13.99 -1.67 15.87
CA LEU A 194 13.85 -2.16 17.25
C LEU A 194 13.04 -3.47 17.33
N MET A 195 12.18 -3.73 16.34
CA MET A 195 11.42 -4.98 16.22
C MET A 195 12.19 -6.07 15.46
N LEU A 196 13.42 -5.82 15.00
CA LEU A 196 14.19 -6.81 14.26
C LEU A 196 14.32 -8.11 15.09
N PRO A 197 13.81 -9.24 14.58
CA PRO A 197 13.83 -10.51 15.31
C PRO A 197 15.26 -11.02 15.51
N ASP A 198 15.43 -11.92 16.46
CA ASP A 198 16.68 -12.65 16.63
C ASP A 198 16.92 -13.58 15.43
N GLU A 199 18.16 -13.95 15.20
CA GLU A 199 18.57 -14.79 14.06
C GLU A 199 17.79 -16.13 14.02
N ARG A 200 17.38 -16.64 15.18
CA ARG A 200 16.60 -17.89 15.31
C ARG A 200 15.13 -17.75 14.87
N ASP A 201 14.57 -16.55 15.02
CA ASP A 201 13.17 -16.22 14.72
C ASP A 201 13.05 -15.53 13.33
N SER A 202 14.17 -15.35 12.63
CA SER A 202 14.21 -14.68 11.34
C SER A 202 13.80 -15.62 10.20
N VAL A 203 12.85 -15.19 9.37
CA VAL A 203 12.50 -15.86 8.11
C VAL A 203 13.34 -15.25 6.99
N TYR A 204 14.09 -16.08 6.29
CA TYR A 204 14.94 -15.64 5.18
C TYR A 204 14.25 -15.93 3.85
N ALA A 205 14.36 -14.99 2.92
CA ALA A 205 13.99 -15.25 1.53
C ALA A 205 14.93 -16.32 0.94
N ASP A 206 14.39 -17.18 0.08
CA ASP A 206 15.20 -18.20 -0.63
C ASP A 206 16.22 -17.48 -1.53
N PRO A 207 17.53 -17.68 -1.34
CA PRO A 207 18.55 -17.07 -2.19
C PRO A 207 18.36 -17.38 -3.68
N LYS A 208 17.79 -18.53 -4.02
CA LYS A 208 17.52 -18.92 -5.41
C LYS A 208 16.53 -17.98 -6.11
N ILE A 209 15.59 -17.38 -5.37
CA ILE A 209 14.66 -16.39 -5.94
C ILE A 209 15.40 -15.13 -6.41
N LEU A 210 16.54 -14.83 -5.76
CA LEU A 210 17.36 -13.66 -6.07
C LEU A 210 18.43 -13.94 -7.14
N ASP A 211 18.84 -15.20 -7.28
CA ASP A 211 19.96 -15.63 -8.16
C ASP A 211 19.51 -16.17 -9.52
N ASP A 212 18.20 -16.38 -9.75
CA ASP A 212 17.70 -16.81 -11.05
C ASP A 212 17.93 -15.69 -12.08
N GLU A 213 19.12 -15.65 -12.64
CA GLU A 213 19.36 -14.97 -13.91
C GLU A 213 18.60 -15.74 -14.99
N PRO A 214 17.65 -15.11 -15.69
CA PRO A 214 16.97 -15.77 -16.79
C PRO A 214 18.04 -16.25 -17.80
N ASP A 215 17.94 -17.52 -18.20
CA ASP A 215 18.83 -18.10 -19.19
C ASP A 215 18.92 -17.20 -20.44
N THR A 216 20.05 -16.54 -20.59
CA THR A 216 20.30 -15.59 -21.68
C THR A 216 20.90 -16.25 -22.90
N SER A 217 21.02 -17.59 -22.92
CA SER A 217 21.54 -18.33 -24.05
C SER A 217 20.64 -18.12 -25.28
N VAL A 218 21.22 -17.54 -26.33
CA VAL A 218 20.53 -17.33 -27.59
C VAL A 218 20.75 -18.58 -28.45
N VAL A 219 19.78 -19.49 -28.40
CA VAL A 219 19.76 -20.63 -29.31
C VAL A 219 18.78 -20.31 -30.43
N ILE A 220 19.27 -20.22 -31.67
CA ILE A 220 18.48 -19.95 -32.87
C ILE A 220 18.29 -21.26 -33.62
N ASN A 221 17.09 -21.83 -33.52
CA ASN A 221 16.73 -23.09 -34.19
C ASN A 221 15.64 -22.86 -35.27
N ARG A 222 14.88 -21.77 -35.16
CA ARG A 222 13.73 -21.46 -36.01
C ARG A 222 13.81 -20.02 -36.52
N PRO A 223 13.21 -19.68 -37.67
CA PRO A 223 13.12 -18.28 -38.14
C PRO A 223 12.47 -17.34 -37.10
N ALA A 224 11.50 -17.81 -36.33
CA ALA A 224 10.86 -17.02 -35.26
C ALA A 224 11.85 -16.59 -34.19
N ASP A 225 12.89 -17.38 -33.90
CA ASP A 225 13.88 -17.08 -32.85
C ASP A 225 14.69 -15.80 -33.18
N TYR A 226 14.81 -15.41 -34.44
CA TYR A 226 15.39 -14.12 -34.85
C TYR A 226 14.53 -12.94 -34.39
N LEU A 227 13.20 -13.03 -34.47
CA LEU A 227 12.27 -12.01 -34.02
C LEU A 227 12.23 -11.96 -32.50
N GLU A 228 12.18 -13.11 -31.84
CA GLU A 228 12.17 -13.23 -30.37
C GLU A 228 13.43 -12.64 -29.72
N ASN A 229 14.58 -12.69 -30.43
CA ASN A 229 15.85 -12.12 -29.97
C ASN A 229 16.20 -10.78 -30.63
N SER A 230 15.27 -10.16 -31.35
CA SER A 230 15.52 -8.91 -32.07
C SER A 230 15.56 -7.71 -31.11
N ARG A 231 16.73 -7.06 -31.03
CA ARG A 231 16.87 -5.78 -30.32
C ARG A 231 16.15 -4.64 -31.05
N ILE A 232 16.09 -4.70 -32.37
CA ILE A 232 15.48 -3.65 -33.19
C ILE A 232 13.99 -3.55 -32.88
N LEU A 233 13.26 -4.68 -32.77
CA LEU A 233 11.86 -4.70 -32.40
C LEU A 233 11.64 -4.11 -31.00
N ALA A 234 12.44 -4.52 -30.02
CA ALA A 234 12.34 -4.00 -28.66
C ALA A 234 12.58 -2.48 -28.61
N TRP A 235 13.58 -1.98 -29.35
CA TRP A 235 13.88 -0.55 -29.39
C TRP A 235 12.83 0.27 -30.12
N LEU A 236 12.33 -0.20 -31.25
CA LEU A 236 11.27 0.50 -32.01
C LEU A 236 10.03 0.68 -31.13
N ILE A 237 9.56 -0.39 -30.53
CA ILE A 237 8.39 -0.33 -29.63
C ILE A 237 8.71 0.45 -28.36
N GLY A 238 9.86 0.20 -27.75
CA GLY A 238 10.28 0.88 -26.52
C GLY A 238 10.36 2.41 -26.70
N PHE A 239 11.02 2.87 -27.74
CA PHE A 239 11.15 4.32 -27.99
C PHE A 239 9.83 4.97 -28.43
N SER A 240 8.92 4.26 -29.12
CA SER A 240 7.59 4.80 -29.39
C SER A 240 6.81 5.07 -28.11
N GLY A 241 6.90 4.17 -27.12
CA GLY A 241 6.29 4.41 -25.82
C GLY A 241 6.95 5.55 -25.04
N ILE A 242 8.28 5.67 -25.08
CA ILE A 242 8.98 6.81 -24.46
C ILE A 242 8.56 8.13 -25.14
N ALA A 243 8.42 8.17 -26.45
CA ALA A 243 7.94 9.36 -27.16
C ALA A 243 6.52 9.75 -26.70
N PHE A 244 5.62 8.77 -26.54
CA PHE A 244 4.28 9.03 -25.97
C PHE A 244 4.34 9.60 -24.56
N ILE A 245 5.21 9.06 -23.69
CA ILE A 245 5.38 9.57 -22.31
C ILE A 245 5.81 11.03 -22.33
N PHE A 246 6.79 11.39 -23.16
CA PHE A 246 7.23 12.78 -23.30
C PHE A 246 6.10 13.70 -23.78
N GLN A 247 5.36 13.28 -24.82
CA GLN A 247 4.22 14.07 -25.31
C GLN A 247 3.16 14.25 -24.24
N TYR A 248 2.79 13.18 -23.53
CA TYR A 248 1.81 13.20 -22.46
C TYR A 248 2.14 14.27 -21.38
N PHE A 249 3.40 14.33 -20.93
CA PHE A 249 3.81 15.33 -19.95
C PHE A 249 3.93 16.74 -20.53
N ILE A 250 4.33 16.90 -21.81
CA ILE A 250 4.35 18.22 -22.47
C ILE A 250 2.94 18.78 -22.60
N GLU A 251 1.95 17.93 -22.82
CA GLU A 251 0.53 18.32 -22.89
C GLU A 251 -0.10 18.57 -21.50
N GLY A 252 0.69 18.51 -20.41
CA GLY A 252 0.23 18.76 -19.05
C GLY A 252 -0.35 17.56 -18.34
N GLY A 253 -0.12 16.36 -18.85
CA GLY A 253 -0.56 15.11 -18.20
C GLY A 253 0.10 14.93 -16.84
N GLY A 254 -0.69 14.51 -15.84
CA GLY A 254 -0.24 14.22 -14.47
C GLY A 254 0.11 12.75 -14.24
N LEU A 255 0.82 12.45 -13.15
CA LEU A 255 1.08 11.08 -12.74
C LEU A 255 -0.22 10.39 -12.28
N ASN A 256 -0.50 9.24 -12.86
CA ASN A 256 -1.55 8.32 -12.46
C ASN A 256 -1.11 6.87 -12.67
N LEU A 257 -1.88 5.90 -12.17
CA LEU A 257 -1.53 4.48 -12.26
C LEU A 257 -1.31 3.99 -13.70
N ASN A 258 -2.08 4.50 -14.67
CA ASN A 258 -1.95 4.08 -16.05
C ASN A 258 -0.63 4.54 -16.66
N ILE A 259 -0.26 5.82 -16.47
CA ILE A 259 1.00 6.34 -17.00
C ILE A 259 2.21 5.72 -16.30
N VAL A 260 2.12 5.44 -15.00
CA VAL A 260 3.20 4.74 -14.27
C VAL A 260 3.38 3.32 -14.79
N ASN A 261 2.30 2.56 -14.97
CA ASN A 261 2.34 1.23 -15.58
C ASN A 261 2.95 1.27 -17.00
N PHE A 262 2.53 2.25 -17.77
CA PHE A 262 3.04 2.48 -19.12
C PHE A 262 4.55 2.78 -19.08
N MET A 263 5.00 3.68 -18.21
CA MET A 263 6.42 3.99 -18.02
C MET A 263 7.23 2.75 -17.65
N PHE A 264 6.80 1.99 -16.66
CA PHE A 264 7.50 0.78 -16.22
C PHE A 264 7.59 -0.25 -17.36
N LEU A 265 6.51 -0.46 -18.11
CA LEU A 265 6.46 -1.38 -19.22
C LEU A 265 7.46 -0.98 -20.32
N PHE A 266 7.40 0.26 -20.81
CA PHE A 266 8.22 0.67 -21.93
C PHE A 266 9.70 0.85 -21.58
N VAL A 267 10.00 1.26 -20.36
CA VAL A 267 11.37 1.23 -19.83
C VAL A 267 11.86 -0.23 -19.71
N ALA A 268 11.04 -1.15 -19.21
CA ALA A 268 11.41 -2.57 -19.15
C ALA A 268 11.68 -3.16 -20.54
N ILE A 269 10.86 -2.85 -21.57
CA ILE A 269 11.07 -3.29 -22.95
C ILE A 269 12.46 -2.87 -23.46
N ILE A 270 12.84 -1.60 -23.26
CA ILE A 270 14.15 -1.10 -23.69
C ILE A 270 15.28 -1.80 -22.92
N LEU A 271 15.15 -1.92 -21.61
CA LEU A 271 16.21 -2.46 -20.76
C LEU A 271 16.41 -3.97 -20.88
N HIS A 272 15.35 -4.73 -21.19
CA HIS A 272 15.47 -6.16 -21.52
C HIS A 272 16.05 -6.41 -22.90
N GLN A 273 16.02 -5.43 -23.81
CA GLN A 273 16.61 -5.43 -25.15
C GLN A 273 16.03 -6.46 -26.12
N THR A 274 15.38 -7.52 -25.67
CA THR A 274 14.79 -8.55 -26.55
C THR A 274 13.43 -9.01 -26.04
N PRO A 275 12.47 -9.33 -26.95
CA PRO A 275 11.17 -9.87 -26.57
C PRO A 275 11.28 -11.13 -25.71
N LYS A 276 12.22 -12.04 -26.02
CA LYS A 276 12.42 -13.29 -25.27
C LYS A 276 12.72 -13.04 -23.79
N ARG A 277 13.66 -12.11 -23.48
CA ARG A 277 14.01 -11.78 -22.09
C ARG A 277 12.85 -11.10 -21.36
N LEU A 278 12.15 -10.22 -22.08
CA LEU A 278 10.97 -9.54 -21.53
C LEU A 278 9.89 -10.54 -21.16
N LEU A 279 9.58 -11.51 -22.04
CA LEU A 279 8.57 -12.55 -21.82
C LEU A 279 8.98 -13.52 -20.69
N ALA A 280 10.26 -13.84 -20.56
CA ALA A 280 10.76 -14.65 -19.44
C ALA A 280 10.51 -13.93 -18.11
N SER A 281 10.84 -12.64 -18.03
CA SER A 281 10.57 -11.82 -16.83
C SER A 281 9.07 -11.67 -16.56
N LEU A 282 8.23 -11.51 -17.60
CA LEU A 282 6.77 -11.47 -17.48
C LEU A 282 6.21 -12.74 -16.84
N ASN A 283 6.66 -13.92 -17.30
CA ASN A 283 6.20 -15.21 -16.80
C ASN A 283 6.51 -15.39 -15.31
N GLU A 284 7.64 -14.89 -14.84
CA GLU A 284 7.96 -14.89 -13.39
C GLU A 284 7.09 -13.87 -12.61
N ALA A 285 6.93 -12.66 -13.15
CA ALA A 285 6.16 -11.60 -12.51
C ALA A 285 4.70 -11.99 -12.27
N VAL A 286 4.04 -12.63 -13.23
CA VAL A 286 2.62 -12.99 -13.19
C VAL A 286 2.33 -14.02 -12.07
N LYS A 287 3.28 -14.87 -11.70
CA LYS A 287 3.10 -15.87 -10.64
C LYS A 287 2.68 -15.21 -9.31
N GLY A 288 3.15 -14.00 -9.03
CA GLY A 288 2.79 -13.25 -7.82
C GLY A 288 1.41 -12.58 -7.87
N GLY A 289 0.75 -12.56 -9.03
CA GLY A 289 -0.49 -11.80 -9.23
C GLY A 289 -1.78 -12.52 -8.87
N ALA A 290 -1.75 -13.84 -8.65
CA ALA A 290 -2.96 -14.66 -8.47
C ALA A 290 -3.86 -14.16 -7.32
N GLY A 291 -3.27 -13.74 -6.20
CA GLY A 291 -4.01 -13.21 -5.06
C GLY A 291 -4.80 -11.94 -5.41
N ILE A 292 -4.20 -11.06 -6.20
CA ILE A 292 -4.85 -9.80 -6.63
C ILE A 292 -6.10 -10.12 -7.45
N VAL A 293 -5.96 -10.99 -8.46
CA VAL A 293 -7.04 -11.31 -9.40
C VAL A 293 -8.29 -11.82 -8.70
N ILE A 294 -8.13 -12.68 -7.68
CA ILE A 294 -9.28 -13.31 -7.04
C ILE A 294 -9.84 -12.52 -5.85
N GLN A 295 -9.01 -11.78 -5.12
CA GLN A 295 -9.46 -11.12 -3.89
C GLN A 295 -10.14 -9.78 -4.14
N PHE A 296 -9.70 -9.02 -5.12
CA PHE A 296 -10.26 -7.69 -5.38
C PHE A 296 -11.75 -7.69 -5.75
N PRO A 297 -12.30 -8.64 -6.53
CA PRO A 297 -13.74 -8.74 -6.73
C PRO A 297 -14.53 -8.93 -5.42
N PHE A 298 -14.03 -9.72 -4.49
CA PHE A 298 -14.67 -9.86 -3.17
C PHE A 298 -14.66 -8.56 -2.38
N TYR A 299 -13.53 -7.82 -2.37
CA TYR A 299 -13.48 -6.50 -1.74
C TYR A 299 -14.42 -5.50 -2.41
N ALA A 300 -14.58 -5.56 -3.75
CA ALA A 300 -15.55 -4.74 -4.47
C ALA A 300 -16.99 -5.04 -4.02
N GLY A 301 -17.33 -6.32 -3.88
CA GLY A 301 -18.63 -6.74 -3.36
C GLY A 301 -18.86 -6.27 -1.92
N ILE A 302 -17.87 -6.43 -1.02
CA ILE A 302 -17.94 -5.92 0.36
C ILE A 302 -18.18 -4.40 0.34
N MET A 303 -17.39 -3.65 -0.44
CA MET A 303 -17.55 -2.20 -0.58
C MET A 303 -18.97 -1.83 -1.04
N SER A 304 -19.53 -2.57 -2.00
CA SER A 304 -20.90 -2.35 -2.45
C SER A 304 -21.93 -2.58 -1.34
N VAL A 305 -21.80 -3.66 -0.58
CA VAL A 305 -22.66 -3.90 0.60
C VAL A 305 -22.54 -2.77 1.60
N MET A 306 -21.32 -2.37 1.97
CA MET A 306 -21.08 -1.32 2.96
C MET A 306 -21.69 0.04 2.55
N THR A 307 -21.63 0.37 1.26
CA THR A 307 -22.17 1.63 0.72
C THR A 307 -23.67 1.56 0.50
N ALA A 308 -24.15 0.56 -0.24
CA ALA A 308 -25.56 0.46 -0.63
C ALA A 308 -26.49 0.17 0.56
N SER A 309 -26.04 -0.57 1.57
CA SER A 309 -26.80 -0.78 2.80
C SER A 309 -26.83 0.43 3.74
N GLY A 310 -25.96 1.43 3.55
CA GLY A 310 -25.78 2.55 4.47
C GLY A 310 -24.95 2.22 5.72
N LEU A 311 -24.37 1.02 5.80
CA LEU A 311 -23.63 0.57 6.97
C LEU A 311 -22.39 1.45 7.25
N ALA A 312 -21.65 1.83 6.21
CA ALA A 312 -20.49 2.72 6.37
C ALA A 312 -20.89 4.12 6.87
N ALA A 313 -22.01 4.66 6.39
CA ALA A 313 -22.56 5.92 6.88
C ALA A 313 -23.00 5.81 8.34
N SER A 314 -23.66 4.71 8.74
CA SER A 314 -24.08 4.47 10.13
C SER A 314 -22.89 4.35 11.09
N ILE A 315 -21.80 3.69 10.68
CA ILE A 315 -20.56 3.65 11.46
C ILE A 315 -20.03 5.08 11.67
N SER A 316 -19.95 5.88 10.60
CA SER A 316 -19.47 7.26 10.66
C SER A 316 -20.34 8.13 11.57
N THR A 317 -21.67 8.04 11.45
CA THR A 317 -22.61 8.76 12.32
C THR A 317 -22.45 8.38 13.79
N GLY A 318 -22.19 7.11 14.08
CA GLY A 318 -21.91 6.65 15.44
C GLY A 318 -20.69 7.37 16.06
N PHE A 319 -19.63 7.56 15.31
CA PHE A 319 -18.45 8.31 15.80
C PHE A 319 -18.70 9.82 15.88
N VAL A 320 -19.45 10.40 14.96
CA VAL A 320 -19.82 11.82 15.00
C VAL A 320 -20.65 12.14 16.24
N SER A 321 -21.55 11.24 16.65
CA SER A 321 -22.42 11.47 17.83
C SER A 321 -21.69 11.66 19.16
N ILE A 322 -20.43 11.25 19.26
CA ILE A 322 -19.59 11.39 20.46
C ILE A 322 -18.51 12.47 20.30
N ALA A 323 -18.45 13.13 19.14
CA ALA A 323 -17.41 14.10 18.81
C ALA A 323 -17.79 15.53 19.27
N SER A 324 -16.77 16.36 19.48
CA SER A 324 -16.85 17.81 19.59
C SER A 324 -16.10 18.46 18.43
N ALA A 325 -16.18 19.79 18.28
CA ALA A 325 -15.42 20.53 17.27
C ALA A 325 -13.93 20.17 17.27
N GLU A 326 -13.33 20.09 18.43
CA GLU A 326 -11.90 19.83 18.63
C GLU A 326 -11.54 18.34 18.40
N SER A 327 -12.43 17.42 18.74
CA SER A 327 -12.18 15.99 18.68
C SER A 327 -12.65 15.33 17.38
N LEU A 328 -13.45 16.03 16.56
CA LEU A 328 -13.96 15.47 15.31
C LEU A 328 -12.88 15.01 14.33
N PRO A 329 -11.73 15.70 14.13
CA PRO A 329 -10.65 15.18 13.30
C PRO A 329 -10.11 13.82 13.78
N PHE A 330 -9.96 13.63 15.09
CA PHE A 330 -9.57 12.35 15.68
C PHE A 330 -10.64 11.26 15.46
N TRP A 331 -11.92 11.58 15.72
CA TRP A 331 -12.99 10.59 15.50
C TRP A 331 -13.20 10.27 14.04
N SER A 332 -12.96 11.23 13.13
CA SER A 332 -12.94 10.99 11.69
C SER A 332 -11.83 10.00 11.31
N PHE A 333 -10.64 10.13 11.90
CA PHE A 333 -9.52 9.20 11.73
C PHE A 333 -9.88 7.78 12.20
N ILE A 334 -10.44 7.62 13.39
CA ILE A 334 -10.82 6.31 13.93
C ILE A 334 -11.96 5.69 13.10
N SER A 335 -12.99 6.48 12.81
CA SER A 335 -14.11 6.04 11.97
C SER A 335 -13.63 5.57 10.59
N ALA A 336 -12.76 6.35 9.97
CA ALA A 336 -12.20 6.00 8.66
C ALA A 336 -11.34 4.73 8.74
N GLY A 337 -10.58 4.56 9.81
CA GLY A 337 -9.85 3.32 10.03
C GLY A 337 -10.75 2.09 10.12
N VAL A 338 -11.90 2.20 10.77
CA VAL A 338 -12.88 1.11 10.86
C VAL A 338 -13.53 0.84 9.49
N VAL A 339 -13.96 1.89 8.81
CA VAL A 339 -14.60 1.76 7.48
C VAL A 339 -13.64 1.19 6.44
N ASN A 340 -12.38 1.61 6.47
CA ASN A 340 -11.37 1.16 5.51
C ASN A 340 -11.10 -0.35 5.57
N ILE A 341 -11.30 -1.02 6.69
CA ILE A 341 -11.15 -2.48 6.77
C ILE A 341 -12.05 -3.17 5.72
N PHE A 342 -13.21 -2.57 5.44
CA PHE A 342 -14.22 -3.08 4.51
C PHE A 342 -14.22 -2.36 3.16
N VAL A 343 -13.77 -1.10 3.10
CA VAL A 343 -13.81 -0.22 1.92
C VAL A 343 -12.38 0.28 1.61
N PRO A 344 -11.48 -0.57 1.12
CA PRO A 344 -10.07 -0.24 0.93
C PRO A 344 -9.83 0.62 -0.32
N SER A 345 -10.42 1.80 -0.35
CA SER A 345 -10.37 2.72 -1.49
C SER A 345 -10.58 4.15 -1.02
N GLY A 346 -9.52 4.96 -0.97
CA GLY A 346 -9.58 6.33 -0.46
C GLY A 346 -10.65 7.20 -1.13
N GLY A 347 -10.78 7.14 -2.45
CA GLY A 347 -11.85 7.84 -3.17
C GLY A 347 -13.24 7.29 -2.87
N GLY A 348 -13.41 5.98 -2.82
CA GLY A 348 -14.66 5.32 -2.46
C GLY A 348 -15.05 5.59 -1.02
N GLN A 349 -14.10 5.54 -0.11
CA GLN A 349 -14.31 5.86 1.30
C GLN A 349 -14.73 7.33 1.49
N TRP A 350 -14.06 8.26 0.81
CA TRP A 350 -14.43 9.67 0.86
C TRP A 350 -15.84 9.92 0.34
N ALA A 351 -16.21 9.29 -0.76
CA ALA A 351 -17.58 9.39 -1.31
C ALA A 351 -18.66 8.96 -0.32
N VAL A 352 -18.35 7.99 0.58
CA VAL A 352 -19.28 7.50 1.61
C VAL A 352 -19.25 8.33 2.88
N GLN A 353 -18.06 8.74 3.32
CA GLN A 353 -17.91 9.42 4.61
C GLN A 353 -18.07 10.94 4.53
N ALA A 354 -17.72 11.59 3.42
CA ALA A 354 -17.86 13.03 3.26
C ALA A 354 -19.29 13.53 3.52
N PRO A 355 -20.35 12.87 2.99
CA PRO A 355 -21.74 13.29 3.27
C PRO A 355 -22.14 13.27 4.74
N VAL A 356 -21.44 12.53 5.59
CA VAL A 356 -21.66 12.47 7.04
C VAL A 356 -20.73 13.42 7.77
N MET A 357 -19.45 13.39 7.44
CA MET A 357 -18.41 14.12 8.18
C MET A 357 -18.43 15.62 7.93
N LEU A 358 -18.76 16.06 6.69
CA LEU A 358 -18.71 17.48 6.35
C LEU A 358 -19.86 18.28 6.98
N PRO A 359 -21.14 17.85 6.92
CA PRO A 359 -22.21 18.53 7.65
C PRO A 359 -21.93 18.56 9.15
N ALA A 360 -21.43 17.47 9.73
CA ALA A 360 -21.07 17.41 11.14
C ALA A 360 -19.95 18.41 11.50
N ALA A 361 -18.93 18.54 10.64
CA ALA A 361 -17.87 19.52 10.82
C ALA A 361 -18.40 20.96 10.81
N GLN A 362 -19.31 21.27 9.89
CA GLN A 362 -19.96 22.58 9.81
C GLN A 362 -20.85 22.85 11.04
N GLU A 363 -21.66 21.90 11.46
CA GLU A 363 -22.56 22.03 12.61
C GLU A 363 -21.79 22.21 13.93
N LEU A 364 -20.72 21.45 14.12
CA LEU A 364 -19.88 21.53 15.31
C LEU A 364 -18.86 22.67 15.25
N GLY A 365 -18.66 23.31 14.09
CA GLY A 365 -17.62 24.33 13.89
C GLY A 365 -16.20 23.77 13.89
N ALA A 366 -16.01 22.51 13.46
CA ALA A 366 -14.71 21.86 13.36
C ALA A 366 -13.97 22.28 12.09
N ASP A 367 -12.64 22.19 12.13
CA ASP A 367 -11.78 22.45 10.97
C ASP A 367 -11.98 21.37 9.90
N ILE A 368 -12.56 21.77 8.78
CA ILE A 368 -12.94 20.87 7.68
C ILE A 368 -11.69 20.21 7.05
N SER A 369 -10.58 20.95 6.93
CA SER A 369 -9.32 20.44 6.39
C SER A 369 -8.79 19.29 7.25
N ARG A 370 -8.82 19.47 8.55
CA ARG A 370 -8.38 18.44 9.53
C ARG A 370 -9.33 17.24 9.55
N VAL A 371 -10.63 17.46 9.43
CA VAL A 371 -11.62 16.37 9.34
C VAL A 371 -11.38 15.55 8.07
N ALA A 372 -11.20 16.19 6.92
CA ALA A 372 -10.87 15.51 5.67
C ALA A 372 -9.55 14.74 5.74
N MET A 373 -8.52 15.35 6.33
CA MET A 373 -7.25 14.68 6.56
C MET A 373 -7.34 13.58 7.62
N GLY A 374 -8.23 13.70 8.61
CA GLY A 374 -8.56 12.61 9.53
C GLY A 374 -9.08 11.39 8.78
N VAL A 375 -10.03 11.56 7.87
CA VAL A 375 -10.52 10.47 7.01
C VAL A 375 -9.39 9.90 6.16
N ALA A 376 -8.58 10.76 5.54
CA ALA A 376 -7.47 10.36 4.70
C ALA A 376 -6.42 9.51 5.48
N TRP A 377 -6.04 9.95 6.67
CA TRP A 377 -5.11 9.21 7.50
C TRP A 377 -5.69 7.90 8.02
N GLY A 378 -7.00 7.85 8.35
CA GLY A 378 -7.66 6.64 8.80
C GLY A 378 -7.73 5.56 7.73
N ASP A 379 -7.99 5.95 6.48
CA ASP A 379 -7.92 5.08 5.31
C ASP A 379 -6.51 4.48 5.15
N ALA A 380 -5.48 5.33 5.11
CA ALA A 380 -4.10 4.86 4.96
C ALA A 380 -3.63 3.99 6.14
N TRP A 381 -4.04 4.31 7.36
CA TRP A 381 -3.59 3.67 8.59
C TRP A 381 -3.95 2.19 8.67
N THR A 382 -5.21 1.85 8.44
CA THR A 382 -5.66 0.45 8.56
C THR A 382 -5.35 -0.41 7.33
N ASN A 383 -4.75 0.16 6.28
CA ASN A 383 -4.10 -0.63 5.22
C ASN A 383 -3.01 -1.55 5.78
N LEU A 384 -2.43 -1.22 6.95
CA LEU A 384 -1.51 -2.10 7.68
C LEU A 384 -2.15 -3.42 8.12
N LEU A 385 -3.49 -3.47 8.26
CA LEU A 385 -4.24 -4.70 8.59
C LEU A 385 -4.70 -5.48 7.36
N GLN A 386 -4.51 -4.93 6.16
CA GLN A 386 -5.01 -5.52 4.92
C GLN A 386 -3.90 -6.29 4.21
N PRO A 387 -3.88 -7.64 4.29
CA PRO A 387 -2.79 -8.44 3.73
C PRO A 387 -2.58 -8.24 2.24
N PHE A 388 -3.65 -7.93 1.50
CA PHE A 388 -3.61 -7.85 0.04
C PHE A 388 -2.72 -6.74 -0.50
N TRP A 389 -2.53 -5.64 0.22
CA TRP A 389 -1.59 -4.58 -0.17
C TRP A 389 -0.13 -5.06 -0.20
N ALA A 390 0.21 -6.02 0.65
CA ALA A 390 1.55 -6.58 0.74
C ALA A 390 1.77 -7.77 -0.21
N LEU A 391 0.71 -8.40 -0.73
CA LEU A 391 0.82 -9.62 -1.56
C LEU A 391 1.82 -9.51 -2.71
N PRO A 392 1.87 -8.39 -3.47
CA PRO A 392 2.85 -8.26 -4.55
C PRO A 392 4.29 -8.38 -4.06
N VAL A 393 4.63 -7.65 -2.99
CA VAL A 393 5.99 -7.64 -2.43
C VAL A 393 6.33 -8.98 -1.77
N LEU A 394 5.37 -9.57 -1.07
CA LEU A 394 5.53 -10.86 -0.41
C LEU A 394 5.76 -11.98 -1.41
N ALA A 395 5.04 -11.97 -2.54
CA ALA A 395 5.23 -12.95 -3.60
C ALA A 395 6.64 -12.89 -4.20
N ILE A 396 7.17 -11.66 -4.42
CA ILE A 396 8.56 -11.46 -4.90
C ILE A 396 9.57 -11.96 -3.85
N ALA A 397 9.30 -11.72 -2.57
CA ALA A 397 10.18 -12.14 -1.48
C ALA A 397 10.05 -13.64 -1.10
N GLY A 398 9.08 -14.36 -1.65
CA GLY A 398 8.77 -15.73 -1.26
C GLY A 398 8.20 -15.85 0.17
N LEU A 399 7.62 -14.76 0.69
CA LEU A 399 7.06 -14.67 2.05
C LEU A 399 5.52 -14.76 2.02
N LYS A 400 4.95 -15.05 3.18
CA LYS A 400 3.49 -15.11 3.39
C LYS A 400 3.02 -13.90 4.22
N ALA A 401 1.75 -13.54 4.08
CA ALA A 401 1.16 -12.44 4.85
C ALA A 401 1.38 -12.60 6.37
N LYS A 402 1.24 -13.80 6.90
CA LYS A 402 1.46 -14.07 8.32
C LYS A 402 2.87 -13.73 8.82
N ASP A 403 3.88 -13.79 7.95
CA ASP A 403 5.27 -13.52 8.32
C ASP A 403 5.52 -12.04 8.66
N ILE A 404 4.64 -11.13 8.19
CA ILE A 404 4.76 -9.69 8.40
C ILE A 404 3.65 -9.06 9.26
N MET A 405 2.45 -9.67 9.29
CA MET A 405 1.27 -9.02 9.89
C MET A 405 1.41 -8.72 11.37
N GLY A 406 2.16 -9.54 12.14
CA GLY A 406 2.44 -9.25 13.55
C GLY A 406 3.22 -7.95 13.73
N TYR A 407 4.17 -7.67 12.84
CA TYR A 407 4.94 -6.41 12.84
C TYR A 407 4.08 -5.25 12.36
N CYS A 408 3.19 -5.48 11.39
CA CYS A 408 2.23 -4.49 10.92
C CYS A 408 1.27 -4.06 12.05
N LEU A 409 0.83 -4.98 12.91
CA LEU A 409 0.03 -4.68 14.10
C LEU A 409 0.75 -3.76 15.08
N MET A 410 2.03 -3.99 15.34
CA MET A 410 2.83 -3.10 16.18
C MET A 410 2.97 -1.70 15.56
N LEU A 411 3.22 -1.64 14.25
CA LEU A 411 3.27 -0.37 13.52
C LEU A 411 1.92 0.34 13.55
N LEU A 412 0.81 -0.38 13.43
CA LEU A 412 -0.53 0.18 13.52
C LEU A 412 -0.72 0.93 14.85
N ILE A 413 -0.33 0.32 15.97
CA ILE A 413 -0.46 0.94 17.29
C ILE A 413 0.40 2.20 17.38
N VAL A 414 1.67 2.11 17.00
CA VAL A 414 2.61 3.24 17.11
C VAL A 414 2.21 4.39 16.18
N THR A 415 1.88 4.09 14.92
CA THR A 415 1.47 5.10 13.95
C THR A 415 0.11 5.70 14.29
N GLY A 416 -0.82 4.90 14.82
CA GLY A 416 -2.10 5.38 15.31
C GLY A 416 -1.96 6.42 16.41
N ILE A 417 -1.05 6.22 17.37
CA ILE A 417 -0.74 7.19 18.43
C ILE A 417 -0.18 8.49 17.82
N ILE A 418 0.75 8.41 16.87
CA ILE A 418 1.37 9.59 16.24
C ILE A 418 0.33 10.40 15.47
N ILE A 419 -0.48 9.72 14.65
CA ILE A 419 -1.50 10.38 13.82
C ILE A 419 -2.56 11.01 14.73
N SER A 420 -3.04 10.27 15.74
CA SER A 420 -3.99 10.78 16.73
C SER A 420 -3.47 12.04 17.43
N ALA A 421 -2.22 12.01 17.89
CA ALA A 421 -1.57 13.15 18.53
C ALA A 421 -1.48 14.36 17.58
N GLY A 422 -1.09 14.14 16.34
CA GLY A 422 -0.98 15.21 15.34
C GLY A 422 -2.33 15.83 14.98
N LEU A 423 -3.38 15.03 14.84
CA LEU A 423 -4.72 15.52 14.53
C LEU A 423 -5.39 16.24 15.71
N THR A 424 -5.01 15.92 16.96
CA THR A 424 -5.66 16.48 18.14
C THR A 424 -4.94 17.70 18.68
N TRP A 425 -3.59 17.73 18.62
CA TRP A 425 -2.81 18.74 19.35
C TRP A 425 -2.00 19.70 18.50
N LEU A 426 -1.86 19.44 17.22
CA LEU A 426 -1.14 20.32 16.28
C LEU A 426 -2.08 21.11 15.38
#